data_68e4fa2ea14be49a62ce1c44390d4dde
#
_entry.id   68e4fa2ea14be49a62ce1c44390d4dde
#
_cell.length_a   1.000
_cell.length_b   1.000
_cell.length_c   1.000
_cell.angle_alpha   90.00
_cell.angle_beta   90.00
_cell.angle_gamma   90.00
#
_symmetry.space_group_name_H-M   'P 1'
#
loop_
_entity.id
_entity.type
_entity.pdbx_description
1 polymer ?
#
loop_
_entity_poly.entity_id
_entity_poly.type
_entity_poly.pdbx_seq_one_letter_code
_entity_poly.pdbx_strand_id
1 'polypeptide(L)'
;MDEQSQDASTWSAYIDEFARWALGEALWWESNPDENGVGGDEWEAVEHVTVADIADDRARERWMQMCREFVEMNKEHLALLPAESAGQLFWQSKRGRWGVPGRSFRVDKRLPKRARRALHRASSRWPVGYVFIRDEKVHFEL
;
A
#
# COMPACT_ATOMS: atom_id res chain seq x y z
N MET A 1 -28.50 16.61 -5.73
CA MET A 1 -27.15 16.30 -5.26
C MET A 1 -26.83 14.86 -5.59
N ASP A 2 -25.66 14.65 -6.11
CA ASP A 2 -25.29 13.36 -6.61
C ASP A 2 -24.38 12.64 -5.60
N GLU A 3 -24.97 11.72 -4.86
CA GLU A 3 -24.21 10.94 -3.86
C GLU A 3 -23.10 10.13 -4.52
N GLN A 4 -23.33 9.66 -5.74
CA GLN A 4 -22.31 8.90 -6.47
C GLN A 4 -21.08 9.74 -6.81
N SER A 5 -21.27 11.01 -7.17
CA SER A 5 -20.17 11.92 -7.42
C SER A 5 -19.33 12.15 -6.18
N GLN A 6 -19.98 12.34 -5.03
CA GLN A 6 -19.29 12.52 -3.77
C GLN A 6 -18.56 11.24 -3.37
N ASP A 7 -19.20 10.09 -3.52
CA ASP A 7 -18.58 8.80 -3.22
C ASP A 7 -17.38 8.54 -4.12
N ALA A 8 -17.50 8.81 -5.41
CA ALA A 8 -16.39 8.63 -6.35
C ALA A 8 -15.21 9.54 -6.00
N SER A 9 -15.49 10.80 -5.65
CA SER A 9 -14.45 11.74 -5.24
C SER A 9 -13.78 11.31 -3.95
N THR A 10 -14.57 10.84 -2.96
CA THR A 10 -14.06 10.36 -1.69
C THR A 10 -13.18 9.13 -1.88
N TRP A 11 -13.61 8.19 -2.72
CA TRP A 11 -12.82 7.00 -2.99
C TRP A 11 -11.57 7.28 -3.82
N SER A 12 -11.62 8.29 -4.69
CA SER A 12 -10.41 8.72 -5.41
C SER A 12 -9.35 9.22 -4.43
N ALA A 13 -9.73 10.06 -3.48
CA ALA A 13 -8.82 10.53 -2.44
C ALA A 13 -8.33 9.37 -1.57
N TYR A 14 -9.19 8.43 -1.26
CA TYR A 14 -8.83 7.24 -0.49
C TYR A 14 -7.77 6.43 -1.24
N ILE A 15 -7.97 6.20 -2.54
CA ILE A 15 -7.02 5.45 -3.37
C ILE A 15 -5.65 6.13 -3.39
N ASP A 16 -5.60 7.43 -3.53
CA ASP A 16 -4.34 8.19 -3.54
C ASP A 16 -3.59 8.03 -2.22
N GLU A 17 -4.28 8.19 -1.10
CA GLU A 17 -3.71 8.01 0.24
C GLU A 17 -3.26 6.56 0.46
N PHE A 18 -4.11 5.62 0.09
CA PHE A 18 -3.80 4.20 0.18
C PHE A 18 -2.52 3.87 -0.59
N ALA A 19 -2.42 4.36 -1.82
CA ALA A 19 -1.26 4.09 -2.68
C ALA A 19 0.03 4.66 -2.08
N ARG A 20 -0.05 5.84 -1.50
CA ARG A 20 1.08 6.48 -0.84
C ARG A 20 1.59 5.67 0.35
N TRP A 21 0.66 5.26 1.22
CA TRP A 21 1.04 4.53 2.44
C TRP A 21 1.48 3.10 2.16
N ALA A 22 0.89 2.46 1.15
CA ALA A 22 1.34 1.16 0.69
C ALA A 22 2.78 1.24 0.15
N LEU A 23 3.09 2.30 -0.59
CA LEU A 23 4.44 2.52 -1.12
C LEU A 23 5.45 2.76 0.01
N GLY A 24 5.09 3.58 0.99
CA GLY A 24 5.94 3.82 2.16
C GLY A 24 6.23 2.53 2.93
N GLU A 25 5.20 1.73 3.14
CA GLU A 25 5.35 0.45 3.85
C GLU A 25 6.25 -0.50 3.05
N ALA A 26 6.05 -0.57 1.73
CA ALA A 26 6.86 -1.40 0.85
C ALA A 26 8.33 -1.00 0.91
N LEU A 27 8.63 0.29 0.84
CA LEU A 27 10.00 0.78 0.90
C LEU A 27 10.65 0.47 2.24
N TRP A 28 9.91 0.67 3.32
CA TRP A 28 10.42 0.41 4.65
C TRP A 28 10.85 -1.05 4.84
N TRP A 29 10.03 -1.99 4.35
CA TRP A 29 10.27 -3.41 4.59
C TRP A 29 11.03 -4.11 3.48
N GLU A 30 10.89 -3.70 2.21
CA GLU A 30 11.53 -4.36 1.09
C GLU A 30 12.91 -3.77 0.78
N SER A 31 13.08 -2.47 0.99
CA SER A 31 14.35 -1.80 0.74
C SER A 31 15.38 -2.02 1.85
N ASN A 32 14.92 -2.11 3.08
CA ASN A 32 15.71 -2.28 4.29
C ASN A 32 17.04 -1.51 4.25
N PRO A 33 17.02 -0.17 4.36
CA PRO A 33 18.24 0.64 4.24
C PRO A 33 19.36 0.25 5.19
N ASP A 34 19.04 -0.20 6.40
CA ASP A 34 20.05 -0.58 7.40
C ASP A 34 20.93 -1.76 6.94
N GLU A 35 20.32 -2.77 6.32
CA GLU A 35 21.06 -3.92 5.80
C GLU A 35 21.97 -3.55 4.64
N ASN A 36 21.56 -2.55 3.87
CA ASN A 36 22.31 -2.09 2.71
C ASN A 36 23.34 -1.02 3.07
N GLY A 37 23.52 -0.74 4.35
CA GLY A 37 24.45 0.28 4.81
C GLY A 37 24.00 1.70 4.53
N VAL A 38 22.73 1.87 4.23
CA VAL A 38 22.11 3.14 3.93
C VAL A 38 21.44 3.62 5.20
N GLY A 39 21.85 4.74 5.76
CA GLY A 39 21.27 5.27 6.98
C GLY A 39 20.93 6.74 6.86
N GLY A 40 20.34 7.30 7.92
CA GLY A 40 20.11 8.73 8.04
C GLY A 40 19.19 9.32 6.99
N ASP A 41 19.76 10.01 6.04
CA ASP A 41 19.00 10.80 5.06
C ASP A 41 18.04 9.97 4.20
N GLU A 42 18.37 8.71 3.93
CA GLU A 42 17.50 7.86 3.12
C GLU A 42 16.28 7.38 3.91
N TRP A 43 16.40 7.23 5.22
CA TRP A 43 15.25 6.95 6.08
C TRP A 43 14.26 8.12 6.06
N GLU A 44 14.77 9.35 6.08
CA GLU A 44 13.91 10.53 5.95
C GLU A 44 13.23 10.56 4.59
N ALA A 45 13.94 10.18 3.53
CA ALA A 45 13.36 10.11 2.18
C ALA A 45 12.19 9.13 2.13
N VAL A 46 12.30 7.97 2.79
CA VAL A 46 11.22 6.98 2.84
C VAL A 46 9.96 7.55 3.48
N GLU A 47 10.10 8.37 4.51
CA GLU A 47 8.95 8.97 5.19
C GLU A 47 8.20 9.98 4.31
N HIS A 48 8.88 10.58 3.34
CA HIS A 48 8.32 11.64 2.50
C HIS A 48 8.03 11.19 1.06
N VAL A 49 8.25 9.92 0.75
CA VAL A 49 8.03 9.39 -0.58
C VAL A 49 6.55 9.43 -0.96
N THR A 50 6.30 9.79 -2.21
CA THR A 50 4.97 9.73 -2.80
C THR A 50 5.02 8.91 -4.09
N VAL A 51 3.85 8.58 -4.62
CA VAL A 51 3.76 7.84 -5.90
C VAL A 51 4.44 8.61 -7.04
N ALA A 52 4.45 9.95 -6.96
CA ALA A 52 5.13 10.78 -7.96
C ALA A 52 6.64 10.55 -8.02
N ASP A 53 7.24 10.00 -6.97
CA ASP A 53 8.66 9.70 -6.92
C ASP A 53 9.06 8.41 -7.62
N ILE A 54 8.09 7.64 -8.12
CA ILE A 54 8.36 6.46 -8.92
C ILE A 54 8.99 6.90 -10.24
N ALA A 55 10.17 6.38 -10.54
CA ALA A 55 11.00 6.86 -11.65
C ALA A 55 10.40 6.62 -13.02
N ASP A 56 9.74 5.49 -13.21
CA ASP A 56 9.20 5.07 -14.50
C ASP A 56 7.69 5.29 -14.53
N ASP A 57 7.20 6.01 -15.55
CA ASP A 57 5.77 6.30 -15.71
C ASP A 57 4.92 5.02 -15.79
N ARG A 58 5.42 4.01 -16.48
CA ARG A 58 4.71 2.73 -16.60
C ARG A 58 4.64 2.03 -15.25
N ALA A 59 5.71 2.06 -14.47
CA ALA A 59 5.71 1.50 -13.12
C ALA A 59 4.75 2.24 -12.21
N ARG A 60 4.70 3.58 -12.34
CA ARG A 60 3.77 4.41 -11.57
C ARG A 60 2.32 4.03 -11.89
N GLU A 61 2.00 3.86 -13.17
CA GLU A 61 0.66 3.44 -13.58
C GLU A 61 0.29 2.08 -13.04
N ARG A 62 1.21 1.13 -13.07
CA ARG A 62 1.00 -0.21 -12.51
C ARG A 62 0.72 -0.17 -11.02
N TRP A 63 1.48 0.65 -10.29
CA TRP A 63 1.27 0.83 -8.86
C TRP A 63 -0.12 1.36 -8.57
N MET A 64 -0.51 2.44 -9.26
CA MET A 64 -1.81 3.04 -9.09
C MET A 64 -2.94 2.09 -9.52
N GLN A 65 -2.74 1.34 -10.58
CA GLN A 65 -3.72 0.37 -11.05
C GLN A 65 -3.94 -0.73 -10.01
N MET A 66 -2.87 -1.27 -9.45
CA MET A 66 -2.95 -2.26 -8.39
C MET A 66 -3.75 -1.75 -7.21
N CYS A 67 -3.41 -0.56 -6.74
CA CYS A 67 -4.08 0.04 -5.59
C CYS A 67 -5.55 0.33 -5.88
N ARG A 68 -5.85 0.87 -7.06
CA ARG A 68 -7.22 1.17 -7.47
C ARG A 68 -8.06 -0.09 -7.54
N GLU A 69 -7.55 -1.13 -8.19
CA GLU A 69 -8.26 -2.39 -8.31
C GLU A 69 -8.56 -3.00 -6.95
N PHE A 70 -7.58 -3.02 -6.07
CA PHE A 70 -7.77 -3.56 -4.73
C PHE A 70 -8.84 -2.78 -3.96
N VAL A 71 -8.74 -1.46 -3.96
CA VAL A 71 -9.70 -0.62 -3.23
C VAL A 71 -11.10 -0.75 -3.82
N GLU A 72 -11.24 -0.68 -5.13
CA GLU A 72 -12.55 -0.75 -5.77
C GLU A 72 -13.25 -2.09 -5.54
N MET A 73 -12.49 -3.18 -5.56
CA MET A 73 -13.05 -4.51 -5.31
C MET A 73 -13.46 -4.73 -3.87
N ASN A 74 -12.93 -3.94 -2.94
CA ASN A 74 -13.09 -4.18 -1.51
C ASN A 74 -13.66 -2.99 -0.74
N LYS A 75 -14.30 -2.05 -1.41
CA LYS A 75 -14.85 -0.83 -0.80
C LYS A 75 -15.67 -1.10 0.45
N GLU A 76 -16.53 -2.09 0.39
CA GLU A 76 -17.42 -2.45 1.49
C GLU A 76 -16.63 -2.76 2.76
N HIS A 77 -15.54 -3.49 2.62
CA HIS A 77 -14.72 -3.90 3.75
C HIS A 77 -13.77 -2.79 4.20
N LEU A 78 -13.28 -1.98 3.25
CA LEU A 78 -12.33 -0.91 3.54
C LEU A 78 -12.98 0.33 4.17
N ALA A 79 -14.31 0.46 4.08
CA ALA A 79 -15.01 1.60 4.65
C ALA A 79 -14.78 1.76 6.15
N LEU A 80 -14.36 0.71 6.83
CA LEU A 80 -14.09 0.72 8.26
C LEU A 80 -12.65 1.13 8.63
N LEU A 81 -11.79 1.33 7.64
CA LEU A 81 -10.38 1.63 7.87
C LEU A 81 -9.97 2.94 7.22
N PRO A 82 -9.14 3.76 7.88
CA PRO A 82 -8.49 4.87 7.21
C PRO A 82 -7.59 4.37 6.08
N ALA A 83 -7.44 5.16 5.03
CA ALA A 83 -6.63 4.80 3.88
C ALA A 83 -5.17 4.53 4.26
N GLU A 84 -4.62 5.31 5.19
CA GLU A 84 -3.28 5.11 5.72
C GLU A 84 -3.10 3.69 6.26
N SER A 85 -3.98 3.30 7.17
CA SER A 85 -3.93 1.96 7.77
C SER A 85 -4.12 0.87 6.74
N ALA A 86 -5.09 1.06 5.85
CA ALA A 86 -5.41 0.07 4.81
C ALA A 86 -4.24 -0.17 3.87
N GLY A 87 -3.54 0.90 3.46
CA GLY A 87 -2.37 0.78 2.59
C GLY A 87 -1.24 -0.01 3.23
N GLN A 88 -0.96 0.28 4.49
CA GLN A 88 0.06 -0.43 5.25
C GLN A 88 -0.29 -1.91 5.43
N LEU A 89 -1.53 -2.19 5.82
CA LEU A 89 -2.00 -3.56 6.01
C LEU A 89 -2.02 -4.35 4.70
N PHE A 90 -2.34 -3.68 3.59
CA PHE A 90 -2.33 -4.30 2.27
C PHE A 90 -0.95 -4.87 1.96
N TRP A 91 0.10 -4.06 2.12
CA TRP A 91 1.45 -4.53 1.82
C TRP A 91 1.87 -5.68 2.74
N GLN A 92 1.62 -5.55 4.04
CA GLN A 92 1.95 -6.61 5.00
C GLN A 92 1.17 -7.90 4.72
N SER A 93 -0.09 -7.79 4.30
CA SER A 93 -0.89 -8.95 3.93
C SER A 93 -0.36 -9.64 2.67
N LYS A 94 0.12 -8.87 1.68
CA LYS A 94 0.77 -9.42 0.48
C LYS A 94 2.00 -10.25 0.84
N ARG A 95 2.75 -9.84 1.85
CA ARG A 95 3.93 -10.59 2.30
C ARG A 95 3.59 -11.94 2.93
N GLY A 96 2.33 -12.14 3.31
CA GLY A 96 1.88 -13.38 3.91
C GLY A 96 2.63 -13.69 5.19
N ARG A 97 3.20 -14.87 5.30
CA ARG A 97 3.95 -15.29 6.50
C ARG A 97 5.23 -14.46 6.75
N TRP A 98 5.69 -13.72 5.73
CA TRP A 98 6.85 -12.85 5.87
C TRP A 98 6.46 -11.45 6.33
N GLY A 99 5.16 -11.19 6.48
CA GLY A 99 4.68 -9.92 7.00
C GLY A 99 4.94 -9.80 8.49
N VAL A 100 4.83 -8.56 9.00
CA VAL A 100 5.02 -8.29 10.42
C VAL A 100 3.87 -8.92 11.20
N PRO A 101 4.14 -9.74 12.22
CA PRO A 101 3.09 -10.30 13.07
C PRO A 101 2.21 -9.20 13.67
N GLY A 102 0.92 -9.38 13.60
CA GLY A 102 -0.05 -8.42 14.14
C GLY A 102 -0.38 -7.26 13.22
N ARG A 103 0.21 -7.17 12.03
CA ARG A 103 0.02 -6.05 11.11
C ARG A 103 -0.50 -6.47 9.74
N SER A 104 -1.48 -7.35 9.71
CA SER A 104 -2.16 -7.71 8.46
C SER A 104 -3.66 -7.55 8.62
N PHE A 105 -4.40 -7.56 7.51
CA PHE A 105 -5.87 -7.52 7.59
C PHE A 105 -6.41 -8.68 8.41
N ARG A 106 -5.74 -9.80 8.36
CA ARG A 106 -6.19 -11.03 9.04
C ARG A 106 -6.36 -10.85 10.54
N VAL A 107 -5.59 -9.99 11.16
CA VAL A 107 -5.57 -9.82 12.62
C VAL A 107 -6.05 -8.45 13.09
N ASP A 108 -6.52 -7.60 12.19
CA ASP A 108 -6.97 -6.26 12.55
C ASP A 108 -8.34 -6.30 13.20
N LYS A 109 -8.39 -5.97 14.48
CA LYS A 109 -9.62 -6.08 15.28
C LYS A 109 -10.65 -5.01 14.96
N ARG A 110 -10.31 -3.96 14.21
CA ARG A 110 -11.28 -2.97 13.77
C ARG A 110 -12.24 -3.53 12.73
N LEU A 111 -11.86 -4.65 12.11
CA LEU A 111 -12.65 -5.30 11.05
C LEU A 111 -13.41 -6.51 11.58
N PRO A 112 -14.66 -6.73 11.12
CA PRO A 112 -15.35 -7.98 11.36
C PRO A 112 -14.56 -9.14 10.74
N LYS A 113 -14.73 -10.32 11.29
CA LYS A 113 -14.02 -11.52 10.84
C LYS A 113 -14.12 -11.76 9.33
N ARG A 114 -15.31 -11.56 8.78
CA ARG A 114 -15.56 -11.74 7.34
C ARG A 114 -14.73 -10.77 6.50
N ALA A 115 -14.67 -9.50 6.90
CA ALA A 115 -13.89 -8.48 6.24
C ALA A 115 -12.39 -8.79 6.34
N ARG A 116 -11.91 -9.22 7.51
CA ARG A 116 -10.51 -9.60 7.70
C ARG A 116 -10.09 -10.68 6.71
N ARG A 117 -10.90 -11.72 6.58
CA ARG A 117 -10.61 -12.82 5.66
C ARG A 117 -10.64 -12.38 4.21
N ALA A 118 -11.65 -11.61 3.83
CA ALA A 118 -11.81 -11.14 2.45
C ALA A 118 -10.64 -10.26 2.02
N LEU A 119 -10.25 -9.31 2.86
CA LEU A 119 -9.16 -8.39 2.54
C LEU A 119 -7.80 -9.10 2.51
N HIS A 120 -7.58 -10.00 3.44
CA HIS A 120 -6.32 -10.76 3.47
C HIS A 120 -6.19 -11.63 2.20
N ARG A 121 -7.26 -12.32 1.83
CA ARG A 121 -7.27 -13.15 0.63
C ARG A 121 -7.08 -12.32 -0.63
N ALA A 122 -7.77 -11.19 -0.72
CA ALA A 122 -7.66 -10.30 -1.88
C ALA A 122 -6.24 -9.75 -2.05
N SER A 123 -5.57 -9.42 -0.95
CA SER A 123 -4.20 -8.90 -0.97
C SER A 123 -3.22 -9.86 -1.63
N SER A 124 -3.41 -11.17 -1.47
CA SER A 124 -2.48 -12.16 -2.00
C SER A 124 -2.59 -12.36 -3.51
N ARG A 125 -3.50 -11.68 -4.19
CA ARG A 125 -3.59 -11.74 -5.66
C ARG A 125 -2.42 -11.07 -6.36
N TRP A 126 -1.76 -10.13 -5.69
CA TRP A 126 -0.64 -9.39 -6.29
C TRP A 126 0.67 -9.84 -5.67
N PRO A 127 1.73 -10.02 -6.47
CA PRO A 127 3.03 -10.40 -5.93
C PRO A 127 3.64 -9.28 -5.10
N VAL A 128 4.54 -9.64 -4.20
CA VAL A 128 5.24 -8.67 -3.36
C VAL A 128 6.21 -7.83 -4.20
N GLY A 129 7.03 -8.47 -5.02
CA GLY A 129 7.98 -7.77 -5.87
C GLY A 129 9.10 -7.09 -5.09
N TYR A 130 9.89 -6.29 -5.80
CA TYR A 130 10.97 -5.50 -5.23
C TYR A 130 10.65 -4.01 -5.34
N VAL A 131 10.85 -3.29 -4.24
CA VAL A 131 10.68 -1.84 -4.18
C VAL A 131 11.93 -1.26 -3.52
N PHE A 132 12.58 -0.30 -4.16
CA PHE A 132 13.82 0.27 -3.64
C PHE A 132 14.01 1.71 -4.12
N ILE A 133 14.88 2.45 -3.42
CA ILE A 133 15.26 3.82 -3.79
C ILE A 133 16.64 3.80 -4.43
N ARG A 134 16.77 4.46 -5.58
CA ARG A 134 18.04 4.68 -6.25
C ARG A 134 18.01 6.07 -6.87
N ASP A 135 19.05 6.86 -6.64
CA ASP A 135 19.18 8.22 -7.18
C ASP A 135 17.96 9.08 -6.83
N GLU A 136 17.51 8.99 -5.58
CA GLU A 136 16.37 9.72 -5.03
C GLU A 136 15.02 9.39 -5.69
N LYS A 137 14.96 8.30 -6.45
CA LYS A 137 13.74 7.83 -7.11
C LYS A 137 13.37 6.44 -6.64
N VAL A 138 12.07 6.16 -6.71
CA VAL A 138 11.53 4.86 -6.37
C VAL A 138 11.51 3.98 -7.61
N HIS A 139 11.97 2.75 -7.45
CA HIS A 139 11.92 1.72 -8.48
C HIS A 139 11.22 0.51 -7.94
N PHE A 140 10.43 -0.18 -8.77
CA PHE A 140 9.87 -1.46 -8.35
C PHE A 140 9.73 -2.40 -9.54
N GLU A 141 9.77 -3.69 -9.20
CA GLU A 141 9.55 -4.78 -10.15
C GLU A 141 8.52 -5.71 -9.51
N LEU A 142 7.43 -5.88 -10.20
CA LEU A 142 6.37 -6.79 -9.76
C LEU A 142 6.38 -8.06 -10.59
#